data_0ae7be6cbaddb5a7651d5b7cb8589b81
#
_entry.id   0ae7be6cbaddb5a7651d5b7cb8589b81
#
_cell.length_a   1.000
_cell.length_b   1.000
_cell.length_c   1.000
_cell.angle_alpha   90.00
_cell.angle_beta   90.00
_cell.angle_gamma   90.00
#
_symmetry.space_group_name_H-M   'P 1'
#
loop_
_entity.id
_entity.type
_entity.pdbx_description
1 polymer ?
#
loop_
_entity_poly.entity_id
_entity_poly.type
_entity_poly.pdbx_seq_one_letter_code
_entity_poly.pdbx_strand_id
1 'polypeptide(L)'
;SRNWTVALPDSLLSGQFREGDMVYLCLANRLQWQPIGYTFFKKGEARFEDVGGGAVFTLAAWNGKEYAAVSSPFLLERETGKIRFIVPEAEKQELVLYRKCHLTLSVLFNDRMIGGVVEGSDRADFGWKDTLLLIKEAPYRLYTVARLKSDKPYRYMRYKGADGCFCNISELAFYENTEDTIPLYGEIIGTPGSFEDNTHEYLNAFDGNPDTSFDYIHPDGGWTGMDFGSPHRVEKVVYTPRNEVNFIYKGNLYELFYWGGGKWNSVGRQMAVSDSIVYSGFQGALFYLKNHTAGKDERIFEYKDGKQIFW
;
A
#
# COMPACT_ATOMS: atom_id res chain seq x y z
N SER A 1 -19.54 -5.20 -10.83
CA SER A 1 -19.36 -3.78 -10.49
C SER A 1 -20.66 -3.05 -10.76
N ARG A 2 -21.06 -2.18 -9.87
CA ARG A 2 -22.27 -1.38 -10.03
C ARG A 2 -21.86 -0.07 -10.72
N ASN A 3 -22.60 0.31 -11.76
CA ASN A 3 -22.40 1.55 -12.48
C ASN A 3 -23.39 2.62 -11.99
N TRP A 4 -22.96 3.86 -12.03
CA TRP A 4 -23.68 5.00 -11.48
C TRP A 4 -23.90 6.09 -12.52
N THR A 5 -24.93 6.89 -12.32
CA THR A 5 -25.09 8.15 -13.04
C THR A 5 -24.37 9.25 -12.27
N VAL A 6 -23.44 9.95 -12.92
CA VAL A 6 -22.75 11.11 -12.41
C VAL A 6 -23.36 12.36 -13.01
N ALA A 7 -24.00 13.19 -12.19
CA ALA A 7 -24.59 14.46 -12.60
C ALA A 7 -23.96 15.61 -11.80
N LEU A 8 -23.33 16.55 -12.50
CA LEU A 8 -22.65 17.68 -11.92
C LEU A 8 -23.31 18.99 -12.36
N PRO A 9 -24.04 19.67 -11.47
CA PRO A 9 -24.71 20.92 -11.78
C PRO A 9 -23.72 22.08 -11.93
N ASP A 10 -24.12 23.12 -12.63
CA ASP A 10 -23.33 24.33 -12.89
C ASP A 10 -22.78 24.99 -11.61
N SER A 11 -23.55 24.92 -10.53
CA SER A 11 -23.09 25.41 -9.23
C SER A 11 -21.80 24.79 -8.71
N LEU A 12 -21.50 23.55 -9.13
CA LEU A 12 -20.25 22.85 -8.82
C LEU A 12 -19.16 23.05 -9.88
N LEU A 13 -19.52 23.64 -11.03
CA LEU A 13 -18.63 23.86 -12.20
C LEU A 13 -18.24 25.34 -12.37
N SER A 14 -18.63 26.19 -11.41
CA SER A 14 -18.24 27.61 -11.38
C SER A 14 -18.64 28.40 -12.62
N GLY A 15 -19.73 28.04 -13.30
CA GLY A 15 -20.22 28.73 -14.49
C GLY A 15 -19.29 28.62 -15.72
N GLN A 16 -18.46 27.61 -15.80
CA GLN A 16 -17.45 27.45 -16.87
C GLN A 16 -18.02 26.93 -18.19
N PHE A 17 -19.22 26.34 -18.15
CA PHE A 17 -19.87 25.75 -19.33
C PHE A 17 -21.12 26.50 -19.74
N ARG A 18 -21.37 26.52 -21.05
CA ARG A 18 -22.58 27.02 -21.67
C ARG A 18 -23.41 25.86 -22.20
N GLU A 19 -24.69 26.07 -22.41
CA GLU A 19 -25.57 25.08 -23.04
C GLU A 19 -24.98 24.62 -24.36
N GLY A 20 -24.78 23.30 -24.49
CA GLY A 20 -24.21 22.66 -25.67
C GLY A 20 -22.68 22.47 -25.64
N ASP A 21 -21.96 22.98 -24.64
CA ASP A 21 -20.53 22.75 -24.51
C ASP A 21 -20.24 21.26 -24.23
N MET A 22 -19.16 20.74 -24.83
CA MET A 22 -18.71 19.38 -24.59
C MET A 22 -17.88 19.30 -23.32
N VAL A 23 -18.28 18.40 -22.43
CA VAL A 23 -17.63 18.15 -21.13
C VAL A 23 -17.09 16.73 -21.13
N TYR A 24 -15.85 16.57 -20.75
CA TYR A 24 -15.17 15.27 -20.65
C TYR A 24 -15.07 14.80 -19.21
N LEU A 25 -15.36 13.54 -18.96
CA LEU A 25 -15.06 12.86 -17.71
C LEU A 25 -13.69 12.22 -17.84
N CYS A 26 -12.75 12.64 -17.01
CA CYS A 26 -11.37 12.14 -17.01
C CYS A 26 -11.10 11.31 -15.75
N LEU A 27 -10.50 10.14 -15.95
CA LEU A 27 -9.98 9.31 -14.87
C LEU A 27 -8.64 9.86 -14.40
N ALA A 28 -8.47 10.01 -13.10
CA ALA A 28 -7.22 10.46 -12.50
C ALA A 28 -6.08 9.46 -12.74
N ASN A 29 -4.94 9.98 -13.18
CA ASN A 29 -3.74 9.22 -13.44
C ASN A 29 -2.50 10.06 -13.06
N ARG A 30 -1.42 9.40 -12.65
CA ARG A 30 -0.14 10.05 -12.32
C ARG A 30 0.55 10.74 -13.50
N LEU A 31 0.32 10.29 -14.72
CA LEU A 31 0.97 10.85 -15.91
C LEU A 31 0.12 11.97 -16.53
N GLN A 32 -1.09 11.62 -16.88
CA GLN A 32 -2.10 12.55 -17.36
C GLN A 32 -3.47 11.98 -17.07
N TRP A 33 -4.46 12.85 -16.94
CA TRP A 33 -5.81 12.43 -16.77
C TRP A 33 -6.40 12.02 -18.12
N GLN A 34 -6.96 10.82 -18.18
CA GLN A 34 -7.46 10.24 -19.42
C GLN A 34 -8.96 10.45 -19.53
N PRO A 35 -9.47 11.03 -20.64
CA PRO A 35 -10.89 11.09 -20.91
C PRO A 35 -11.41 9.66 -21.12
N ILE A 36 -12.42 9.28 -20.33
CA ILE A 36 -13.10 7.99 -20.42
C ILE A 36 -14.51 8.10 -20.97
N GLY A 37 -15.04 9.32 -21.07
CA GLY A 37 -16.34 9.62 -21.63
C GLY A 37 -16.51 11.12 -21.86
N TYR A 38 -17.56 11.47 -22.56
CA TYR A 38 -17.97 12.85 -22.75
C TYR A 38 -19.49 12.98 -22.73
N THR A 39 -19.95 14.19 -22.40
CA THR A 39 -21.36 14.58 -22.51
C THR A 39 -21.45 16.02 -22.99
N PHE A 40 -22.66 16.46 -23.32
CA PHE A 40 -22.92 17.87 -23.56
C PHE A 40 -23.53 18.50 -22.32
N PHE A 41 -23.05 19.69 -21.95
CA PHE A 41 -23.67 20.48 -20.87
C PHE A 41 -25.08 20.86 -21.29
N LYS A 42 -26.09 20.42 -20.56
CA LYS A 42 -27.50 20.64 -20.88
C LYS A 42 -28.31 20.85 -19.62
N LYS A 43 -29.26 21.81 -19.68
CA LYS A 43 -30.17 22.10 -18.56
C LYS A 43 -29.44 22.40 -17.27
N GLY A 44 -28.28 23.05 -17.35
CA GLY A 44 -27.49 23.44 -16.19
C GLY A 44 -26.70 22.32 -15.54
N GLU A 45 -26.46 21.19 -16.22
CA GLU A 45 -25.64 20.09 -15.68
C GLU A 45 -24.85 19.33 -16.75
N ALA A 46 -23.76 18.70 -16.33
CA ALA A 46 -23.06 17.66 -17.08
C ALA A 46 -23.45 16.29 -16.50
N ARG A 47 -24.04 15.42 -17.34
CA ARG A 47 -24.55 14.11 -16.91
C ARG A 47 -23.85 12.99 -17.67
N PHE A 48 -23.27 12.04 -16.92
CA PHE A 48 -22.61 10.84 -17.44
C PHE A 48 -23.31 9.60 -16.90
N GLU A 49 -23.62 8.67 -17.78
CA GLU A 49 -24.24 7.40 -17.45
C GLU A 49 -23.18 6.29 -17.34
N ASP A 50 -23.49 5.22 -16.64
CA ASP A 50 -22.69 3.98 -16.54
C ASP A 50 -21.25 4.17 -16.02
N VAL A 51 -21.03 5.11 -15.11
CA VAL A 51 -19.71 5.37 -14.52
C VAL A 51 -19.41 4.38 -13.38
N GLY A 52 -18.27 3.69 -13.46
CA GLY A 52 -17.81 2.79 -12.41
C GLY A 52 -17.35 3.54 -11.16
N GLY A 53 -17.80 3.08 -9.98
CA GLY A 53 -17.38 3.67 -8.71
C GLY A 53 -16.04 3.16 -8.17
N GLY A 54 -15.49 3.85 -7.18
CA GLY A 54 -14.23 3.52 -6.52
C GLY A 54 -12.99 4.06 -7.21
N ALA A 55 -13.14 5.13 -7.99
CA ALA A 55 -12.04 5.82 -8.68
C ALA A 55 -12.18 7.34 -8.54
N VAL A 56 -11.09 8.04 -8.77
CA VAL A 56 -11.01 9.50 -8.73
C VAL A 56 -11.13 10.05 -10.15
N PHE A 57 -11.96 11.05 -10.31
CA PHE A 57 -12.25 11.70 -11.57
C PHE A 57 -12.06 13.22 -11.50
N THR A 58 -11.96 13.86 -12.66
CA THR A 58 -12.19 15.30 -12.84
C THR A 58 -13.00 15.52 -14.12
N LEU A 59 -13.65 16.67 -14.22
CA LEU A 59 -14.16 17.15 -15.49
C LEU A 59 -13.10 17.96 -16.23
N ALA A 60 -13.08 17.85 -17.54
CA ALA A 60 -12.20 18.60 -18.42
C ALA A 60 -12.94 19.18 -19.61
N ALA A 61 -12.37 20.26 -20.15
CA ALA A 61 -12.74 20.82 -21.45
C ALA A 61 -11.53 20.71 -22.40
N TRP A 62 -11.80 20.50 -23.68
CA TRP A 62 -10.77 20.56 -24.70
C TRP A 62 -10.45 21.99 -25.07
N ASN A 63 -9.20 22.45 -24.88
CA ASN A 63 -8.78 23.81 -25.16
C ASN A 63 -8.12 24.02 -26.54
N GLY A 64 -8.22 23.02 -27.44
CA GLY A 64 -7.57 23.00 -28.76
C GLY A 64 -6.22 22.30 -28.77
N LYS A 65 -5.63 22.03 -27.61
CA LYS A 65 -4.31 21.39 -27.47
C LYS A 65 -4.34 20.21 -26.49
N GLU A 66 -5.02 20.36 -25.37
CA GLU A 66 -5.07 19.38 -24.29
C GLU A 66 -6.42 19.41 -23.55
N TYR A 67 -6.70 18.39 -22.77
CA TYR A 67 -7.83 18.36 -21.86
C TYR A 67 -7.48 19.13 -20.58
N ALA A 68 -8.02 20.34 -20.46
CA ALA A 68 -7.81 21.18 -19.28
C ALA A 68 -8.85 20.82 -18.18
N ALA A 69 -8.39 20.48 -17.00
CA ALA A 69 -9.26 20.21 -15.86
C ALA A 69 -10.06 21.46 -15.47
N VAL A 70 -11.36 21.31 -15.33
CA VAL A 70 -12.31 22.40 -15.01
C VAL A 70 -13.07 22.17 -13.71
N SER A 71 -12.89 21.05 -13.06
CA SER A 71 -13.41 20.78 -11.73
C SER A 71 -12.32 20.39 -10.75
N SER A 72 -12.60 20.51 -9.45
CA SER A 72 -11.81 19.80 -8.44
C SER A 72 -11.90 18.30 -8.68
N PRO A 73 -10.86 17.51 -8.33
CA PRO A 73 -10.96 16.07 -8.32
C PRO A 73 -12.10 15.60 -7.42
N PHE A 74 -12.76 14.53 -7.80
CA PHE A 74 -13.79 13.91 -6.99
C PHE A 74 -13.72 12.39 -7.02
N LEU A 75 -14.04 11.78 -5.90
CA LEU A 75 -14.25 10.35 -5.75
C LEU A 75 -15.71 10.03 -6.04
N LEU A 76 -15.94 9.01 -6.86
CA LEU A 76 -17.23 8.36 -6.95
C LEU A 76 -17.22 7.13 -6.04
N GLU A 77 -17.94 7.18 -4.93
CA GLU A 77 -17.97 6.09 -3.96
C GLU A 77 -18.56 4.81 -4.58
N ARG A 78 -17.85 3.70 -4.40
CA ARG A 78 -18.20 2.42 -5.05
C ARG A 78 -19.56 1.89 -4.63
N GLU A 79 -19.90 1.99 -3.35
CA GLU A 79 -21.08 1.36 -2.78
C GLU A 79 -22.34 2.25 -2.88
N THR A 80 -22.15 3.55 -2.83
CA THR A 80 -23.27 4.53 -2.73
C THR A 80 -23.50 5.32 -3.99
N GLY A 81 -22.49 5.42 -4.88
CA GLY A 81 -22.50 6.30 -6.03
C GLY A 81 -22.42 7.79 -5.67
N LYS A 82 -22.16 8.12 -4.41
CA LYS A 82 -22.04 9.52 -3.99
C LYS A 82 -20.74 10.14 -4.51
N ILE A 83 -20.84 11.40 -4.89
CA ILE A 83 -19.70 12.22 -5.28
C ILE A 83 -19.13 12.90 -4.04
N ARG A 84 -17.85 12.71 -3.79
CA ARG A 84 -17.09 13.43 -2.77
C ARG A 84 -15.95 14.20 -3.44
N PHE A 85 -15.99 15.52 -3.38
CA PHE A 85 -14.88 16.33 -3.88
C PHE A 85 -13.65 16.17 -3.00
N ILE A 86 -12.48 16.07 -3.66
CA ILE A 86 -11.18 15.99 -3.02
C ILE A 86 -10.61 17.41 -3.03
N VAL A 87 -10.62 18.02 -1.85
CA VAL A 87 -10.18 19.40 -1.65
C VAL A 87 -8.95 19.43 -0.74
N PRO A 88 -8.06 20.43 -0.89
CA PRO A 88 -6.93 20.60 0.01
C PRO A 88 -7.39 20.78 1.46
N GLU A 89 -6.62 20.26 2.41
CA GLU A 89 -6.80 20.59 3.81
C GLU A 89 -6.62 22.09 4.06
N ALA A 90 -7.31 22.62 5.09
CA ALA A 90 -7.27 24.04 5.40
C ALA A 90 -5.88 24.50 5.88
N GLU A 91 -5.14 23.60 6.52
CA GLU A 91 -3.81 23.85 7.07
C GLU A 91 -2.72 23.07 6.34
N LYS A 92 -1.50 23.59 6.42
CA LYS A 92 -0.31 22.89 5.93
C LYS A 92 -0.02 21.71 6.84
N GLN A 93 0.21 20.54 6.24
CA GLN A 93 0.52 19.29 6.95
C GLN A 93 1.97 18.87 6.75
N GLU A 94 2.43 18.04 7.66
CA GLU A 94 3.57 17.18 7.48
C GLU A 94 3.09 15.83 6.94
N LEU A 95 3.66 15.42 5.81
CA LEU A 95 3.34 14.16 5.15
C LEU A 95 4.42 13.14 5.51
N VAL A 96 4.09 12.15 6.32
CA VAL A 96 4.96 11.01 6.60
C VAL A 96 4.52 9.84 5.74
N LEU A 97 5.32 9.51 4.72
CA LEU A 97 4.97 8.56 3.70
C LEU A 97 5.74 7.25 3.90
N TYR A 98 5.03 6.13 3.81
CA TYR A 98 5.57 4.77 3.96
C TYR A 98 5.48 3.95 2.68
N ARG A 99 4.69 4.42 1.71
CA ARG A 99 4.39 3.70 0.46
C ARG A 99 4.33 4.63 -0.74
N LYS A 100 4.63 4.10 -1.92
CA LYS A 100 4.38 4.79 -3.20
C LYS A 100 3.14 4.27 -3.92
N CYS A 101 2.68 3.10 -3.56
CA CYS A 101 1.45 2.55 -4.12
C CYS A 101 0.79 1.55 -3.18
N HIS A 102 -0.49 1.32 -3.48
CA HIS A 102 -1.30 0.28 -2.93
C HIS A 102 -1.73 -0.59 -4.12
N LEU A 103 -0.94 -1.61 -4.42
CA LEU A 103 -1.20 -2.44 -5.59
C LEU A 103 -2.43 -3.30 -5.41
N THR A 104 -3.21 -3.40 -6.47
CA THR A 104 -4.37 -4.30 -6.50
C THR A 104 -4.00 -5.75 -6.29
N LEU A 105 -2.84 -6.19 -6.75
CA LEU A 105 -2.32 -7.52 -6.47
C LEU A 105 -1.64 -7.59 -5.10
N SER A 106 -0.96 -6.55 -4.66
CA SER A 106 -0.26 -6.51 -3.38
C SER A 106 -1.13 -6.07 -2.20
N VAL A 107 -2.30 -5.49 -2.42
CA VAL A 107 -3.38 -5.52 -1.41
C VAL A 107 -3.55 -6.94 -0.93
N LEU A 108 -3.59 -7.88 -1.86
CA LEU A 108 -3.70 -9.30 -1.55
C LEU A 108 -2.49 -9.82 -0.77
N PHE A 109 -1.26 -9.32 -1.04
CA PHE A 109 -0.07 -9.80 -0.34
C PHE A 109 0.05 -9.26 1.08
N ASN A 110 -0.28 -8.00 1.32
CA ASN A 110 -0.28 -7.44 2.66
C ASN A 110 -1.39 -8.05 3.52
N ASP A 111 -2.59 -8.17 2.97
CA ASP A 111 -3.74 -8.74 3.65
C ASP A 111 -3.55 -10.23 3.95
N ARG A 112 -2.76 -10.94 3.15
CA ARG A 112 -2.41 -12.35 3.36
C ARG A 112 -1.65 -12.63 4.65
N MET A 113 -1.07 -11.62 5.29
CA MET A 113 -0.48 -11.79 6.62
C MET A 113 -1.52 -11.75 7.74
N ILE A 114 -2.73 -11.22 7.50
CA ILE A 114 -3.80 -11.21 8.50
C ILE A 114 -4.21 -12.64 8.85
N GLY A 115 -4.21 -12.95 10.15
CA GLY A 115 -4.46 -14.31 10.66
C GLY A 115 -3.18 -15.16 10.77
N GLY A 116 -2.06 -14.70 10.22
CA GLY A 116 -0.77 -15.33 10.44
C GLY A 116 -0.32 -15.21 11.90
N VAL A 117 0.48 -16.16 12.35
CA VAL A 117 0.91 -16.25 13.76
C VAL A 117 2.41 -16.42 13.89
N VAL A 118 2.98 -15.85 14.96
CA VAL A 118 4.32 -16.19 15.43
C VAL A 118 4.18 -17.14 16.60
N GLU A 119 4.86 -18.28 16.51
CA GLU A 119 4.78 -19.37 17.48
C GLU A 119 6.18 -19.72 18.01
N GLY A 120 6.23 -20.07 19.30
CA GLY A 120 7.44 -20.60 19.98
C GLY A 120 7.21 -22.03 20.45
N SER A 121 8.25 -22.87 20.37
CA SER A 121 8.22 -24.28 20.78
C SER A 121 9.59 -24.77 21.28
N ASP A 122 9.58 -25.77 22.15
CA ASP A 122 10.78 -26.54 22.53
C ASP A 122 10.91 -27.84 21.72
N ARG A 123 10.00 -28.06 20.77
CA ARG A 123 9.96 -29.22 19.88
C ARG A 123 10.03 -28.80 18.42
N ALA A 124 10.87 -29.47 17.65
CA ALA A 124 11.03 -29.20 16.23
C ALA A 124 9.76 -29.43 15.39
N ASP A 125 8.87 -30.31 15.83
CA ASP A 125 7.59 -30.63 15.18
C ASP A 125 6.48 -29.63 15.51
N PHE A 126 6.72 -28.66 16.41
CA PHE A 126 5.72 -27.73 16.95
C PHE A 126 4.45 -28.45 17.47
N GLY A 127 4.56 -29.70 17.90
CA GLY A 127 3.45 -30.46 18.49
C GLY A 127 2.93 -29.83 19.77
N TRP A 128 3.80 -29.18 20.53
CA TRP A 128 3.49 -28.26 21.62
C TRP A 128 4.08 -26.89 21.28
N LYS A 129 3.26 -25.86 21.28
CA LYS A 129 3.66 -24.52 20.93
C LYS A 129 2.79 -23.48 21.62
N ASP A 130 3.35 -22.32 21.81
CA ASP A 130 2.64 -21.14 22.28
C ASP A 130 2.52 -20.13 21.13
N THR A 131 1.35 -19.56 20.96
CA THR A 131 1.13 -18.45 20.01
C THR A 131 1.51 -17.14 20.71
N LEU A 132 2.56 -16.49 20.22
CA LEU A 132 3.12 -15.29 20.82
C LEU A 132 2.64 -14.01 20.16
N LEU A 133 2.22 -14.12 18.89
CA LEU A 133 1.63 -13.03 18.11
C LEU A 133 0.56 -13.58 17.17
N LEU A 134 -0.55 -12.89 17.08
CA LEU A 134 -1.53 -13.01 16.01
C LEU A 134 -1.56 -11.70 15.23
N ILE A 135 -1.28 -11.75 13.94
CA ILE A 135 -1.35 -10.58 13.05
C ILE A 135 -2.82 -10.28 12.75
N LYS A 136 -3.30 -9.13 13.23
CA LYS A 136 -4.72 -8.72 13.11
C LYS A 136 -4.95 -7.66 12.03
N GLU A 137 -3.90 -6.98 11.60
CA GLU A 137 -3.97 -5.88 10.64
C GLU A 137 -2.90 -6.07 9.57
N ALA A 138 -3.20 -5.62 8.36
CA ALA A 138 -2.23 -5.62 7.26
C ALA A 138 -1.02 -4.75 7.60
N PRO A 139 0.22 -5.22 7.36
CA PRO A 139 1.41 -4.42 7.53
C PRO A 139 1.34 -3.13 6.74
N TYR A 140 1.60 -1.99 7.38
CA TYR A 140 1.55 -0.67 6.74
C TYR A 140 2.93 -0.14 6.35
N ARG A 141 3.99 -0.62 7.01
CA ARG A 141 5.39 -0.26 6.78
C ARG A 141 6.15 -1.44 6.17
N LEU A 142 7.29 -1.16 5.55
CA LEU A 142 8.18 -2.20 5.04
C LEU A 142 8.57 -3.18 6.16
N TYR A 143 9.05 -2.63 7.28
CA TYR A 143 9.38 -3.41 8.47
C TYR A 143 8.36 -3.16 9.57
N THR A 144 7.58 -4.17 9.88
CA THR A 144 6.66 -4.14 11.02
C THR A 144 7.34 -4.72 12.24
N VAL A 145 7.40 -3.92 13.31
CA VAL A 145 7.98 -4.32 14.59
C VAL A 145 6.84 -4.70 15.53
N ALA A 146 6.87 -5.92 16.06
CA ALA A 146 5.91 -6.38 17.06
C ALA A 146 6.61 -6.88 18.32
N ARG A 147 6.06 -6.52 19.48
CA ARG A 147 6.49 -7.06 20.77
C ARG A 147 5.81 -8.40 21.01
N LEU A 148 6.59 -9.38 21.42
CA LEU A 148 6.09 -10.68 21.79
C LEU A 148 5.90 -10.75 23.32
N LYS A 149 4.81 -11.38 23.73
CA LYS A 149 4.59 -11.70 25.15
C LYS A 149 5.04 -13.14 25.37
N SER A 150 6.29 -13.30 25.80
CA SER A 150 6.86 -14.60 26.10
C SER A 150 7.26 -14.67 27.56
N ASP A 151 6.66 -15.58 28.31
CA ASP A 151 6.97 -15.80 29.71
C ASP A 151 8.13 -16.79 29.92
N LYS A 152 8.51 -17.52 28.85
CA LYS A 152 9.57 -18.52 28.87
C LYS A 152 10.41 -18.46 27.59
N PRO A 153 11.64 -19.04 27.61
CA PRO A 153 12.45 -19.19 26.42
C PRO A 153 11.94 -20.33 25.54
N TYR A 154 12.26 -20.28 24.22
CA TYR A 154 11.99 -21.31 23.23
C TYR A 154 13.23 -21.57 22.38
N ARG A 155 13.44 -22.85 22.00
CA ARG A 155 14.49 -23.19 21.04
C ARG A 155 14.05 -22.93 19.59
N TYR A 156 12.78 -23.16 19.28
CA TYR A 156 12.22 -23.03 17.92
C TYR A 156 11.23 -21.89 17.88
N MET A 157 11.40 -21.01 16.88
CA MET A 157 10.45 -19.95 16.59
C MET A 157 10.05 -19.98 15.12
N ARG A 158 8.78 -19.73 14.81
CA ARG A 158 8.31 -19.65 13.43
C ARG A 158 7.23 -18.61 13.21
N TYR A 159 7.15 -18.12 11.99
CA TYR A 159 5.94 -17.53 11.42
C TYR A 159 5.19 -18.61 10.66
N LYS A 160 3.92 -18.81 10.95
CA LYS A 160 3.02 -19.64 10.18
C LYS A 160 2.00 -18.75 9.49
N GLY A 161 1.90 -18.85 8.17
CA GLY A 161 0.92 -18.12 7.37
C GLY A 161 -0.51 -18.52 7.72
N ALA A 162 -1.45 -17.60 7.56
CA ALA A 162 -2.86 -17.90 7.65
C ALA A 162 -3.30 -18.86 6.53
N ASP A 163 -4.35 -19.63 6.76
CA ASP A 163 -4.91 -20.50 5.75
C ASP A 163 -5.42 -19.68 4.53
N GLY A 164 -5.21 -20.19 3.32
CA GLY A 164 -5.51 -19.51 2.08
C GLY A 164 -4.47 -18.48 1.62
N CYS A 165 -3.36 -18.30 2.38
CA CYS A 165 -2.46 -17.16 2.18
C CYS A 165 -1.07 -17.51 1.64
N PHE A 166 -0.76 -18.76 1.37
CA PHE A 166 0.51 -19.23 0.78
C PHE A 166 1.76 -18.80 1.58
N CYS A 167 1.62 -18.46 2.86
CA CYS A 167 2.69 -17.96 3.73
C CYS A 167 3.51 -16.80 3.13
N ASN A 168 2.87 -15.87 2.43
CA ASN A 168 3.55 -14.76 1.74
C ASN A 168 4.27 -13.83 2.73
N ILE A 169 5.59 -14.00 2.87
CA ILE A 169 6.46 -13.17 3.72
C ILE A 169 7.80 -12.93 3.02
N SER A 170 8.33 -11.70 3.11
CA SER A 170 9.64 -11.34 2.55
C SER A 170 10.76 -11.43 3.58
N GLU A 171 10.55 -10.90 4.80
CA GLU A 171 11.59 -10.90 5.82
C GLU A 171 11.03 -11.24 7.19
N LEU A 172 11.83 -11.95 7.99
CA LEU A 172 11.54 -12.32 9.37
C LEU A 172 12.80 -12.26 10.23
N ALA A 173 12.73 -11.59 11.36
CA ALA A 173 13.86 -11.53 12.30
C ALA A 173 13.36 -11.57 13.75
N PHE A 174 14.05 -12.30 14.60
CA PHE A 174 13.76 -12.46 16.03
C PHE A 174 14.84 -11.80 16.89
N TYR A 175 14.44 -11.19 18.00
CA TYR A 175 15.36 -10.46 18.90
C TYR A 175 15.06 -10.82 20.35
N GLU A 176 16.13 -10.96 21.16
CA GLU A 176 15.99 -11.25 22.60
C GLU A 176 15.31 -10.11 23.35
N ASN A 177 15.74 -8.86 23.07
CA ASN A 177 15.19 -7.69 23.72
C ASN A 177 14.55 -6.74 22.72
N THR A 178 13.66 -5.89 23.20
CA THR A 178 12.99 -4.89 22.35
C THR A 178 13.94 -3.88 21.73
N GLU A 179 15.06 -3.55 22.40
CA GLU A 179 16.04 -2.55 21.97
C GLU A 179 17.17 -3.12 21.10
N ASP A 180 17.26 -4.44 20.97
CA ASP A 180 18.30 -5.08 20.18
C ASP A 180 18.20 -4.69 18.70
N THR A 181 19.36 -4.46 18.08
CA THR A 181 19.50 -4.18 16.65
C THR A 181 20.07 -5.35 15.87
N ILE A 182 20.64 -6.33 16.58
CA ILE A 182 21.20 -7.57 16.01
C ILE A 182 20.19 -8.69 16.28
N PRO A 183 19.67 -9.35 15.24
CA PRO A 183 18.74 -10.46 15.42
C PRO A 183 19.44 -11.69 15.98
N LEU A 184 18.65 -12.59 16.56
CA LEU A 184 19.08 -13.95 16.86
C LEU A 184 19.33 -14.71 15.55
N TYR A 185 20.33 -15.56 15.57
CA TYR A 185 20.72 -16.44 14.47
C TYR A 185 20.60 -17.91 14.86
N GLY A 186 20.34 -18.76 13.88
CA GLY A 186 20.24 -20.19 14.04
C GLY A 186 20.12 -20.89 12.70
N GLU A 187 19.75 -22.16 12.71
CA GLU A 187 19.41 -22.90 11.50
C GLU A 187 18.02 -22.46 11.00
N ILE A 188 17.93 -22.05 9.74
CA ILE A 188 16.64 -21.68 9.13
C ILE A 188 15.88 -22.96 8.83
N ILE A 189 14.65 -23.04 9.33
CA ILE A 189 13.75 -24.16 9.18
C ILE A 189 12.43 -23.71 8.57
N GLY A 190 11.74 -24.60 7.82
CA GLY A 190 10.49 -24.21 7.19
C GLY A 190 9.84 -25.35 6.41
N THR A 191 8.69 -25.06 5.83
CA THR A 191 7.98 -25.98 4.96
C THR A 191 8.63 -25.99 3.57
N PRO A 192 9.16 -27.11 3.10
CA PRO A 192 9.77 -27.18 1.77
C PRO A 192 8.73 -27.10 0.66
N GLY A 193 9.13 -26.55 -0.48
CA GLY A 193 8.32 -26.37 -1.68
C GLY A 193 7.78 -24.95 -1.81
N SER A 194 8.03 -24.36 -2.95
CA SER A 194 7.66 -22.99 -3.25
C SER A 194 7.02 -22.86 -4.62
N PHE A 195 6.39 -21.70 -4.83
CA PHE A 195 5.88 -21.29 -6.13
C PHE A 195 7.07 -21.03 -7.09
N GLU A 196 6.88 -21.25 -8.41
CA GLU A 196 7.86 -21.00 -9.46
C GLU A 196 9.25 -21.65 -9.25
N ASP A 197 9.30 -22.99 -9.27
CA ASP A 197 10.54 -23.77 -9.36
C ASP A 197 11.60 -23.41 -8.31
N ASN A 198 11.19 -23.28 -7.05
CA ASN A 198 12.08 -23.05 -5.90
C ASN A 198 12.76 -21.67 -5.86
N THR A 199 12.20 -20.66 -6.51
CA THR A 199 12.71 -19.28 -6.42
C THR A 199 12.17 -18.53 -5.20
N HIS A 200 11.14 -19.06 -4.54
CA HIS A 200 10.44 -18.46 -3.41
C HIS A 200 10.44 -19.36 -2.18
N GLU A 201 11.60 -19.93 -1.86
CA GLU A 201 11.78 -20.86 -0.74
C GLU A 201 11.68 -20.15 0.63
N TYR A 202 11.40 -20.95 1.68
CA TYR A 202 11.29 -20.46 3.06
C TYR A 202 12.56 -19.77 3.58
N LEU A 203 13.73 -20.06 2.97
CA LEU A 203 15.00 -19.42 3.26
C LEU A 203 15.01 -17.92 2.92
N ASN A 204 14.24 -17.51 1.91
CA ASN A 204 14.18 -16.11 1.47
C ASN A 204 13.67 -15.15 2.56
N ALA A 205 12.92 -15.66 3.54
CA ALA A 205 12.46 -14.84 4.65
C ALA A 205 13.59 -14.40 5.61
N PHE A 206 14.85 -14.82 5.37
CA PHE A 206 16.01 -14.51 6.21
C PHE A 206 17.25 -14.09 5.41
N ASP A 207 17.10 -13.75 4.13
CA ASP A 207 18.23 -13.41 3.25
C ASP A 207 18.64 -11.94 3.32
N GLY A 208 17.87 -11.10 4.01
CA GLY A 208 18.11 -9.66 4.17
C GLY A 208 17.71 -8.84 2.93
N ASN A 209 16.98 -9.43 2.00
CA ASN A 209 16.49 -8.78 0.79
C ASN A 209 14.96 -8.70 0.79
N PRO A 210 14.34 -7.59 1.13
CA PRO A 210 12.89 -7.47 1.18
C PRO A 210 12.19 -7.59 -0.19
N ASP A 211 12.94 -7.71 -1.30
CA ASP A 211 12.40 -7.93 -2.64
C ASP A 211 12.25 -9.40 -2.99
N THR A 212 12.84 -10.30 -2.21
CA THR A 212 12.61 -11.73 -2.24
C THR A 212 11.52 -12.13 -1.28
N SER A 213 10.93 -13.31 -1.44
CA SER A 213 9.85 -13.77 -0.55
C SER A 213 9.78 -15.28 -0.47
N PHE A 214 9.20 -15.76 0.62
CA PHE A 214 8.65 -17.09 0.71
C PHE A 214 7.21 -17.10 0.21
N ASP A 215 6.93 -17.95 -0.77
CA ASP A 215 5.60 -18.23 -1.27
C ASP A 215 5.42 -19.75 -1.31
N TYR A 216 4.74 -20.29 -0.31
CA TYR A 216 4.52 -21.72 -0.23
C TYR A 216 3.65 -22.20 -1.40
N ILE A 217 3.93 -23.41 -1.90
CA ILE A 217 3.24 -23.96 -3.07
C ILE A 217 1.74 -24.23 -2.82
N HIS A 218 1.35 -24.47 -1.56
CA HIS A 218 -0.05 -24.67 -1.17
C HIS A 218 -0.61 -23.48 -0.42
N PRO A 219 -1.94 -23.24 -0.49
CA PRO A 219 -2.56 -22.12 0.20
C PRO A 219 -2.42 -22.22 1.73
N ASP A 220 -2.36 -23.45 2.26
CA ASP A 220 -2.40 -23.74 3.68
C ASP A 220 -1.15 -24.44 4.18
N GLY A 221 -0.81 -24.26 5.46
CA GLY A 221 0.22 -25.02 6.15
C GLY A 221 1.65 -24.50 5.95
N GLY A 222 1.89 -23.47 5.16
CA GLY A 222 3.22 -22.87 4.98
C GLY A 222 3.71 -22.18 6.25
N TRP A 223 5.00 -22.37 6.57
CA TRP A 223 5.67 -21.69 7.68
C TRP A 223 7.18 -21.59 7.42
N THR A 224 7.81 -20.59 8.03
CA THR A 224 9.26 -20.40 8.04
C THR A 224 9.70 -19.94 9.43
N GLY A 225 10.90 -20.29 9.85
CA GLY A 225 11.36 -20.01 11.20
C GLY A 225 12.82 -20.36 11.43
N MET A 226 13.19 -20.51 12.70
CA MET A 226 14.56 -20.71 13.12
C MET A 226 14.68 -21.69 14.30
N ASP A 227 15.65 -22.61 14.22
CA ASP A 227 16.17 -23.37 15.36
C ASP A 227 17.41 -22.65 15.91
N PHE A 228 17.30 -22.08 17.09
CA PHE A 228 18.40 -21.36 17.72
C PHE A 228 19.46 -22.31 18.34
N GLY A 229 19.26 -23.62 18.29
CA GLY A 229 20.14 -24.61 18.94
C GLY A 229 20.00 -24.69 20.45
N SER A 230 19.56 -23.64 21.10
CA SER A 230 19.26 -23.54 22.53
C SER A 230 18.05 -22.64 22.76
N PRO A 231 17.37 -22.76 23.94
CA PRO A 231 16.23 -21.90 24.25
C PRO A 231 16.64 -20.43 24.41
N HIS A 232 15.94 -19.53 23.72
CA HIS A 232 16.08 -18.07 23.84
C HIS A 232 14.74 -17.42 24.20
N ARG A 233 14.77 -16.37 25.02
CA ARG A 233 13.60 -15.52 25.23
C ARG A 233 13.55 -14.52 24.09
N VAL A 234 12.45 -14.51 23.35
CA VAL A 234 12.24 -13.61 22.21
C VAL A 234 11.18 -12.57 22.58
N GLU A 235 11.56 -11.31 22.66
CA GLU A 235 10.67 -10.21 23.04
C GLU A 235 10.21 -9.36 21.86
N LYS A 236 10.92 -9.47 20.72
CA LYS A 236 10.59 -8.70 19.52
C LYS A 236 10.71 -9.55 18.27
N VAL A 237 9.78 -9.37 17.37
CA VAL A 237 9.85 -9.86 16.00
C VAL A 237 9.73 -8.69 15.02
N VAL A 238 10.51 -8.72 13.96
CA VAL A 238 10.38 -7.81 12.81
C VAL A 238 10.04 -8.63 11.59
N TYR A 239 9.03 -8.20 10.83
CA TYR A 239 8.61 -8.91 9.64
C TYR A 239 8.22 -7.96 8.51
N THR A 240 8.39 -8.43 7.28
CA THR A 240 8.06 -7.73 6.03
C THR A 240 7.10 -8.57 5.22
N PRO A 241 5.95 -8.04 4.79
CA PRO A 241 5.07 -8.75 3.88
C PRO A 241 5.73 -8.90 2.51
N ARG A 242 5.37 -9.93 1.75
CA ARG A 242 5.66 -9.95 0.32
C ARG A 242 5.19 -8.66 -0.33
N ASN A 243 6.03 -8.08 -1.16
CA ASN A 243 5.72 -6.83 -1.84
C ASN A 243 6.50 -6.72 -3.17
N GLU A 244 6.21 -5.69 -3.96
CA GLU A 244 6.84 -5.43 -5.25
C GLU A 244 7.42 -4.01 -5.27
N VAL A 245 8.28 -3.70 -4.29
CA VAL A 245 8.88 -2.36 -4.13
C VAL A 245 7.82 -1.27 -3.92
N ASN A 246 6.76 -1.59 -3.18
CA ASN A 246 5.64 -0.66 -2.92
C ASN A 246 5.89 0.28 -1.76
N PHE A 247 6.73 -0.14 -0.83
CA PHE A 247 7.12 0.61 0.35
C PHE A 247 8.24 1.60 0.06
N ILE A 248 8.57 2.42 1.05
CA ILE A 248 9.76 3.27 1.00
C ILE A 248 10.98 2.43 1.36
N TYR A 249 11.97 2.44 0.49
CA TYR A 249 13.25 1.75 0.65
C TYR A 249 14.35 2.74 0.94
N LYS A 250 15.08 2.53 2.01
CA LYS A 250 16.27 3.30 2.34
C LYS A 250 17.25 3.29 1.16
N GLY A 251 17.78 4.46 0.80
CA GLY A 251 18.72 4.62 -0.31
C GLY A 251 18.08 4.87 -1.67
N ASN A 252 16.76 4.74 -1.81
CA ASN A 252 16.06 5.07 -3.05
C ASN A 252 15.73 6.57 -3.12
N LEU A 253 15.75 7.10 -4.34
CA LEU A 253 15.43 8.50 -4.64
C LEU A 253 13.94 8.63 -4.96
N TYR A 254 13.23 9.46 -4.19
CA TYR A 254 11.80 9.71 -4.36
C TYR A 254 11.52 11.15 -4.73
N GLU A 255 10.41 11.38 -5.45
CA GLU A 255 9.88 12.70 -5.79
C GLU A 255 8.37 12.70 -5.52
N LEU A 256 7.93 13.61 -4.66
CA LEU A 256 6.52 13.82 -4.38
C LEU A 256 5.92 14.81 -5.37
N PHE A 257 4.72 14.51 -5.84
CA PHE A 257 3.91 15.39 -6.66
C PHE A 257 2.57 15.63 -6.00
N TYR A 258 2.04 16.84 -6.16
CA TYR A 258 0.67 17.18 -5.75
C TYR A 258 -0.12 17.71 -6.94
N TRP A 259 -1.43 17.47 -6.93
CA TRP A 259 -2.34 18.03 -7.91
C TRP A 259 -2.75 19.45 -7.52
N GLY A 260 -2.53 20.42 -8.39
CA GLY A 260 -2.87 21.82 -8.16
C GLY A 260 -2.81 22.64 -9.43
N GLY A 261 -3.76 23.56 -9.62
CA GLY A 261 -3.85 24.39 -10.82
C GLY A 261 -4.05 23.59 -12.11
N GLY A 262 -4.77 22.44 -12.03
CA GLY A 262 -5.06 21.59 -13.17
C GLY A 262 -3.88 20.73 -13.67
N LYS A 263 -2.82 20.61 -12.88
CA LYS A 263 -1.63 19.81 -13.23
C LYS A 263 -0.93 19.22 -12.02
N TRP A 264 -0.06 18.25 -12.26
CA TRP A 264 0.88 17.73 -11.28
C TRP A 264 2.07 18.68 -11.10
N ASN A 265 2.36 19.03 -9.87
CA ASN A 265 3.47 19.92 -9.50
C ASN A 265 4.44 19.16 -8.61
N SER A 266 5.73 19.21 -8.94
CA SER A 266 6.77 18.59 -8.12
C SER A 266 6.98 19.37 -6.84
N VAL A 267 7.09 18.65 -5.74
CA VAL A 267 7.49 19.15 -4.42
C VAL A 267 9.00 19.13 -4.26
N GLY A 268 9.68 18.30 -5.04
CA GLY A 268 11.12 18.08 -4.99
C GLY A 268 11.48 16.62 -4.74
N ARG A 269 12.78 16.36 -4.87
CA ARG A 269 13.37 15.04 -4.72
C ARG A 269 14.12 14.92 -3.41
N GLN A 270 14.07 13.75 -2.81
CA GLN A 270 14.90 13.40 -1.66
C GLN A 270 15.20 11.91 -1.62
N MET A 271 16.35 11.57 -1.04
CA MET A 271 16.74 10.18 -0.81
C MET A 271 16.18 9.72 0.53
N ALA A 272 15.55 8.55 0.54
CA ALA A 272 15.05 7.97 1.77
C ALA A 272 16.21 7.49 2.65
N VAL A 273 16.22 7.91 3.91
CA VAL A 273 17.22 7.51 4.91
C VAL A 273 16.71 6.39 5.82
N SER A 274 15.43 6.06 5.72
CA SER A 274 14.74 4.99 6.45
C SER A 274 13.63 4.37 5.58
N ASP A 275 12.74 3.60 6.20
CA ASP A 275 11.51 3.05 5.59
C ASP A 275 10.35 4.04 5.53
N SER A 276 10.65 5.32 5.66
CA SER A 276 9.70 6.43 5.50
C SER A 276 10.39 7.66 4.90
N ILE A 277 9.57 8.56 4.36
CA ILE A 277 10.04 9.83 3.81
C ILE A 277 9.09 10.94 4.25
N VAL A 278 9.63 12.10 4.59
CA VAL A 278 8.87 13.21 5.17
C VAL A 278 8.92 14.43 4.27
N TYR A 279 7.75 15.00 4.00
CA TYR A 279 7.59 16.27 3.32
C TYR A 279 6.79 17.23 4.21
N SER A 280 7.33 18.40 4.50
CA SER A 280 6.72 19.35 5.44
C SER A 280 6.15 20.58 4.73
N GLY A 281 5.09 21.14 5.30
CA GLY A 281 4.54 22.44 4.91
C GLY A 281 3.67 22.42 3.66
N PHE A 282 3.10 21.28 3.31
CA PHE A 282 2.25 21.13 2.13
C PHE A 282 0.78 21.27 2.41
N GLN A 283 0.11 21.91 1.45
CA GLN A 283 -1.33 22.03 1.36
C GLN A 283 -1.74 21.47 -0.02
N GLY A 284 -2.12 20.21 -0.06
CA GLY A 284 -2.54 19.52 -1.28
C GLY A 284 -3.68 18.56 -0.97
N ALA A 285 -4.47 18.24 -1.98
CA ALA A 285 -5.60 17.34 -1.85
C ALA A 285 -5.27 15.94 -2.34
N LEU A 286 -4.50 15.86 -3.41
CA LEU A 286 -4.18 14.63 -4.12
C LEU A 286 -2.70 14.62 -4.44
N PHE A 287 -2.07 13.47 -4.22
CA PHE A 287 -0.63 13.27 -4.34
C PHE A 287 -0.30 12.00 -5.11
N TYR A 288 0.92 11.90 -5.62
CA TYR A 288 1.59 10.63 -5.88
C TYR A 288 3.09 10.74 -5.58
N LEU A 289 3.69 9.61 -5.19
CA LEU A 289 5.10 9.51 -4.89
C LEU A 289 5.79 8.65 -5.96
N LYS A 290 6.73 9.23 -6.69
CA LYS A 290 7.54 8.53 -7.69
C LYS A 290 8.83 8.03 -7.06
N ASN A 291 9.16 6.75 -7.31
CA ASN A 291 10.48 6.20 -7.03
C ASN A 291 11.31 6.24 -8.32
N HIS A 292 12.43 6.98 -8.31
CA HIS A 292 13.34 7.11 -9.45
C HIS A 292 14.40 6.01 -9.50
N THR A 293 14.53 5.20 -8.46
CA THR A 293 15.54 4.15 -8.34
C THR A 293 15.00 2.79 -8.76
N ALA A 294 13.83 2.40 -8.25
CA ALA A 294 13.30 1.06 -8.44
C ALA A 294 11.76 1.02 -8.42
N GLY A 295 11.20 -0.09 -8.95
CA GLY A 295 9.77 -0.32 -9.00
C GLY A 295 9.09 0.44 -10.14
N LYS A 296 7.93 -0.06 -10.58
CA LYS A 296 7.24 0.43 -11.79
C LYS A 296 5.96 1.19 -11.49
N ASP A 297 5.30 0.84 -10.39
CA ASP A 297 3.96 1.32 -10.10
C ASP A 297 3.94 2.38 -9.02
N GLU A 298 3.25 3.46 -9.31
CA GLU A 298 2.85 4.46 -8.34
C GLU A 298 1.34 4.66 -8.43
N ARG A 299 0.72 5.01 -7.29
CA ARG A 299 -0.71 5.32 -7.23
C ARG A 299 -0.92 6.70 -6.66
N ILE A 300 -2.00 7.32 -7.10
CA ILE A 300 -2.47 8.57 -6.49
C ILE A 300 -3.06 8.27 -5.12
N PHE A 301 -2.90 9.21 -4.19
CA PHE A 301 -3.43 9.08 -2.84
C PHE A 301 -3.88 10.41 -2.25
N GLU A 302 -4.84 10.35 -1.34
CA GLU A 302 -5.12 11.40 -0.37
C GLU A 302 -4.29 11.14 0.89
N TYR A 303 -3.96 12.21 1.62
CA TYR A 303 -3.30 12.09 2.92
C TYR A 303 -4.24 12.64 4.00
N LYS A 304 -4.74 11.77 4.87
CA LYS A 304 -5.70 12.10 5.93
C LYS A 304 -5.34 11.39 7.22
N ASP A 305 -5.43 12.10 8.32
CA ASP A 305 -5.19 11.56 9.67
C ASP A 305 -3.85 10.79 9.77
N GLY A 306 -2.80 11.32 9.14
CA GLY A 306 -1.48 10.70 9.12
C GLY A 306 -1.35 9.45 8.22
N LYS A 307 -2.32 9.18 7.35
CA LYS A 307 -2.35 7.99 6.50
C LYS A 307 -2.51 8.33 5.01
N GLN A 308 -1.86 7.52 4.18
CA GLN A 308 -2.04 7.53 2.73
C GLN A 308 -3.25 6.66 2.35
N ILE A 309 -4.22 7.23 1.64
CA ILE A 309 -5.41 6.54 1.13
C ILE A 309 -5.27 6.51 -0.39
N PHE A 310 -4.97 5.34 -0.94
CA PHE A 310 -4.69 5.14 -2.35
C PHE A 310 -5.95 4.88 -3.19
N TRP A 311 -5.89 5.33 -4.46
CA TRP A 311 -6.96 5.20 -5.45
C TRP A 311 -6.47 4.59 -6.78
#